data_92d1360044b45f88a3123ea9b9080daa
#
_entry.id   92d1360044b45f88a3123ea9b9080daa
#
_cell.length_a   1.000
_cell.length_b   1.000
_cell.length_c   1.000
_cell.angle_alpha   90.00
_cell.angle_beta   90.00
_cell.angle_gamma   90.00
#
_symmetry.space_group_name_H-M   'P 1'
#
loop_
_entity.id
_entity.type
_entity.pdbx_description
1 polymer ?
#
loop_
_entity_poly.entity_id
_entity_poly.type
_entity_poly.pdbx_seq_one_letter_code
_entity_poly.pdbx_strand_id
1 'polypeptide(L)'
;MSETPTGACCSIIADPSRVDAVRTISDANPDPREDLDTLARLTAFAFKAPICVISLVSDTRVRFVGKFGLDACEVALDESLCTQVICRDGPVEVLNLSTDPELCDHPVAVGPPFVRAYCGQPLLSPEGLNIGAVAVVDTAPFFRFTDEDREALKAATETARRL
;
A
#
# COMPACT_ATOMS: atom_id res chain seq x y z
N MET A 1 1.98 -5.04 -20.97
CA MET A 1 3.34 -5.40 -20.53
C MET A 1 3.54 -4.86 -19.13
N SER A 2 3.71 -5.74 -18.15
CA SER A 2 4.01 -5.28 -16.81
C SER A 2 5.38 -4.62 -16.84
N GLU A 3 5.46 -3.34 -16.57
CA GLU A 3 6.75 -2.69 -16.47
C GLU A 3 7.48 -3.24 -15.25
N THR A 4 8.63 -3.85 -15.50
CA THR A 4 9.58 -4.11 -14.43
C THR A 4 9.94 -2.76 -13.80
N PRO A 5 10.09 -2.72 -12.46
CA PRO A 5 10.54 -1.50 -11.80
C PRO A 5 11.77 -0.94 -12.50
N THR A 6 11.81 0.36 -12.68
CA THR A 6 13.01 1.01 -13.21
C THR A 6 14.20 0.67 -12.31
N GLY A 7 15.43 0.79 -12.82
CA GLY A 7 16.63 0.52 -12.03
C GLY A 7 16.66 1.26 -10.70
N ALA A 8 16.15 2.51 -10.66
CA ALA A 8 16.05 3.31 -9.43
C ALA A 8 15.06 2.66 -8.43
N CYS A 9 13.92 2.17 -8.92
CA CYS A 9 12.94 1.48 -8.08
C CYS A 9 13.52 0.20 -7.49
N CYS A 10 14.21 -0.60 -8.29
CA CYS A 10 14.88 -1.81 -7.82
C CYS A 10 15.90 -1.50 -6.73
N SER A 11 16.65 -0.41 -6.86
CA SER A 11 17.63 0.00 -5.86
C SER A 11 16.97 0.39 -4.53
N ILE A 12 15.86 1.10 -4.57
CA ILE A 12 15.11 1.50 -3.37
C ILE A 12 14.54 0.26 -2.68
N ILE A 13 13.89 -0.61 -3.42
CA ILE A 13 13.27 -1.83 -2.88
C ILE A 13 14.33 -2.72 -2.23
N ALA A 14 15.49 -2.88 -2.85
CA ALA A 14 16.57 -3.75 -2.38
C ALA A 14 17.49 -3.08 -1.35
N ASP A 15 17.25 -1.82 -0.97
CA ASP A 15 18.08 -1.11 0.00
C ASP A 15 18.18 -1.93 1.31
N PRO A 16 19.41 -2.33 1.73
CA PRO A 16 19.58 -3.20 2.91
C PRO A 16 18.99 -2.63 4.19
N SER A 17 19.11 -1.33 4.42
CA SER A 17 18.55 -0.69 5.62
C SER A 17 17.03 -0.81 5.68
N ARG A 18 16.37 -0.59 4.55
CA ARG A 18 14.92 -0.71 4.42
C ARG A 18 14.49 -2.17 4.61
N VAL A 19 15.14 -3.09 3.92
CA VAL A 19 14.83 -4.53 3.98
C VAL A 19 15.02 -5.07 5.40
N ASP A 20 16.09 -4.67 6.09
CA ASP A 20 16.33 -5.05 7.48
C ASP A 20 15.24 -4.49 8.41
N ALA A 21 14.80 -3.26 8.20
CA ALA A 21 13.72 -2.66 8.98
C ALA A 21 12.41 -3.44 8.80
N VAL A 22 12.06 -3.82 7.57
CA VAL A 22 10.89 -4.64 7.28
C VAL A 22 11.00 -6.00 7.97
N ARG A 23 12.13 -6.65 7.87
CA ARG A 23 12.37 -7.96 8.48
C ARG A 23 12.23 -7.89 10.00
N THR A 24 12.84 -6.90 10.64
CA THR A 24 12.78 -6.71 12.09
C THR A 24 11.33 -6.55 12.56
N ILE A 25 10.55 -5.73 11.88
CA ILE A 25 9.15 -5.49 12.22
C ILE A 25 8.31 -6.74 11.96
N SER A 26 8.54 -7.44 10.86
CA SER A 26 7.82 -8.67 10.53
C SER A 26 8.09 -9.77 11.56
N ASP A 27 9.34 -9.94 11.98
CA ASP A 27 9.73 -10.95 12.95
C ASP A 27 9.16 -10.65 14.35
N ALA A 28 9.04 -9.38 14.69
CA ALA A 28 8.43 -8.95 15.95
C ALA A 28 6.91 -9.14 15.98
N ASN A 29 6.27 -9.23 14.82
CA ASN A 29 4.82 -9.31 14.68
C ASN A 29 4.44 -10.42 13.69
N PRO A 30 4.68 -11.71 14.02
CA PRO A 30 4.49 -12.81 13.07
C PRO A 30 3.04 -13.15 12.80
N ASP A 31 2.13 -12.85 13.73
CA ASP A 31 0.73 -13.23 13.65
C ASP A 31 -0.14 -12.13 13.05
N PRO A 32 -1.31 -12.49 12.48
CA PRO A 32 -2.30 -11.49 12.06
C PRO A 32 -2.66 -10.56 13.22
N ARG A 33 -2.81 -9.28 12.92
CA ARG A 33 -3.07 -8.23 13.90
C ARG A 33 -4.51 -7.75 13.78
N GLU A 34 -5.33 -8.07 14.78
CA GLU A 34 -6.72 -7.61 14.82
C GLU A 34 -6.82 -6.09 14.93
N ASP A 35 -5.90 -5.47 15.65
CA ASP A 35 -5.85 -4.01 15.79
C ASP A 35 -5.60 -3.33 14.44
N LEU A 36 -4.71 -3.87 13.63
CA LEU A 36 -4.45 -3.35 12.29
C LEU A 36 -5.61 -3.61 11.34
N ASP A 37 -6.25 -4.77 11.43
CA ASP A 37 -7.45 -5.07 10.65
C ASP A 37 -8.59 -4.11 11.00
N THR A 38 -8.76 -3.80 12.27
CA THR A 38 -9.76 -2.82 12.73
C THR A 38 -9.45 -1.43 12.18
N LEU A 39 -8.19 -1.02 12.22
CA LEU A 39 -7.78 0.27 11.66
C LEU A 39 -8.05 0.32 10.15
N ALA A 40 -7.73 -0.77 9.42
CA ALA A 40 -8.00 -0.86 7.99
C ALA A 40 -9.49 -0.73 7.69
N ARG A 41 -10.34 -1.41 8.46
CA ARG A 41 -11.80 -1.32 8.30
C ARG A 41 -12.32 0.09 8.55
N LEU A 42 -11.88 0.74 9.63
CA LEU A 42 -12.30 2.12 9.94
C LEU A 42 -11.85 3.10 8.85
N THR A 43 -10.64 2.91 8.35
CA THR A 43 -10.11 3.75 7.27
C THR A 43 -10.92 3.57 5.98
N ALA A 44 -11.23 2.33 5.62
CA ALA A 44 -12.07 2.03 4.45
C ALA A 44 -13.45 2.70 4.60
N PHE A 45 -14.06 2.63 5.76
CA PHE A 45 -15.35 3.26 6.02
C PHE A 45 -15.28 4.79 5.91
N ALA A 46 -14.21 5.41 6.41
CA ALA A 46 -14.02 6.86 6.30
C ALA A 46 -13.95 7.32 4.83
N PHE A 47 -13.38 6.50 3.96
CA PHE A 47 -13.28 6.77 2.52
C PHE A 47 -14.47 6.24 1.72
N LYS A 48 -15.38 5.48 2.36
CA LYS A 48 -16.44 4.73 1.67
C LYS A 48 -15.86 3.82 0.57
N ALA A 49 -14.67 3.27 0.84
CA ALA A 49 -13.97 2.38 -0.05
C ALA A 49 -14.20 0.92 0.36
N PRO A 50 -14.24 -0.02 -0.58
CA PRO A 50 -14.44 -1.43 -0.26
C PRO A 50 -13.20 -2.12 0.30
N ILE A 51 -12.01 -1.53 0.13
CA ILE A 51 -10.74 -2.16 0.48
C ILE A 51 -9.84 -1.14 1.16
N CYS A 52 -9.16 -1.57 2.23
CA CYS A 52 -8.03 -0.86 2.81
C CYS A 52 -6.97 -1.90 3.20
N VAL A 53 -5.71 -1.59 2.93
CA VAL A 53 -4.59 -2.46 3.27
C VAL A 53 -3.53 -1.68 4.03
N ILE A 54 -2.90 -2.36 4.98
CA ILE A 54 -1.70 -1.90 5.66
C ILE A 54 -0.63 -2.92 5.30
N SER A 55 0.37 -2.49 4.55
CA SER A 55 1.35 -3.40 3.95
C SER A 55 2.76 -3.17 4.46
N LEU A 56 3.54 -4.23 4.46
CA LEU A 56 4.99 -4.20 4.55
C LEU A 56 5.54 -4.71 3.23
N VAL A 57 6.44 -3.94 2.62
CA VAL A 57 7.02 -4.27 1.32
C VAL A 57 8.48 -4.68 1.53
N SER A 58 8.75 -5.98 1.37
CA SER A 58 10.11 -6.51 1.43
C SER A 58 10.81 -6.36 0.07
N ASP A 59 11.96 -6.97 -0.08
CA ASP A 59 12.66 -7.02 -1.37
C ASP A 59 12.07 -8.04 -2.35
N THR A 60 11.14 -8.89 -1.90
CA THR A 60 10.56 -9.96 -2.71
C THR A 60 9.03 -10.01 -2.69
N ARG A 61 8.39 -9.53 -1.62
CA ARG A 61 6.95 -9.70 -1.40
C ARG A 61 6.33 -8.47 -0.78
N VAL A 62 5.01 -8.34 -0.97
CA VAL A 62 4.16 -7.40 -0.22
C VAL A 62 3.30 -8.23 0.72
N ARG A 63 3.45 -8.00 2.02
CA ARG A 63 2.66 -8.67 3.07
C ARG A 63 1.64 -7.69 3.62
N PHE A 64 0.39 -8.13 3.69
CA PHE A 64 -0.68 -7.32 4.29
C PHE A 64 -0.79 -7.65 5.78
N VAL A 65 -0.28 -6.76 6.61
CA VAL A 65 -0.31 -6.93 8.08
C VAL A 65 -1.63 -6.46 8.69
N GLY A 66 -2.36 -5.62 7.97
CA GLY A 66 -3.74 -5.25 8.28
C GLY A 66 -4.51 -5.12 6.97
N LYS A 67 -5.75 -5.59 6.95
CA LYS A 67 -6.54 -5.56 5.71
C LYS A 67 -8.04 -5.59 5.99
N PHE A 68 -8.79 -5.04 5.04
CA PHE A 68 -10.23 -5.11 5.00
C PHE A 68 -10.67 -5.23 3.54
N GLY A 69 -11.58 -6.14 3.25
CA GLY A 69 -12.12 -6.33 1.91
C GLY A 69 -11.23 -7.12 0.95
N LEU A 70 -10.17 -7.73 1.44
CA LEU A 70 -9.21 -8.49 0.64
C LEU A 70 -8.85 -9.77 1.37
N ASP A 71 -8.85 -10.91 0.66
CA ASP A 71 -8.53 -12.20 1.26
C ASP A 71 -7.04 -12.52 1.25
N ALA A 72 -6.29 -12.02 0.27
CA ALA A 72 -4.87 -12.29 0.16
C ALA A 72 -4.10 -11.79 1.37
N CYS A 73 -3.15 -12.60 1.87
CA CYS A 73 -2.26 -12.23 2.97
C CYS A 73 -0.94 -11.64 2.47
N GLU A 74 -0.51 -12.04 1.29
CA GLU A 74 0.68 -11.51 0.63
C GLU A 74 0.56 -11.68 -0.88
N VAL A 75 1.30 -10.85 -1.60
CA VAL A 75 1.37 -10.89 -3.06
C VAL A 75 2.80 -10.61 -3.50
N ALA A 76 3.11 -10.90 -4.77
CA ALA A 76 4.39 -10.53 -5.36
C ALA A 76 4.50 -9.01 -5.50
N LEU A 77 5.72 -8.49 -5.60
CA LEU A 77 5.98 -7.05 -5.71
C LEU A 77 5.22 -6.40 -6.87
N ASP A 78 5.16 -7.07 -8.01
CA ASP A 78 4.51 -6.55 -9.22
C ASP A 78 2.98 -6.72 -9.21
N GLU A 79 2.45 -7.37 -8.19
CA GLU A 79 1.00 -7.57 -8.02
C GLU A 79 0.37 -6.59 -7.03
N SER A 80 1.12 -5.61 -6.55
CA SER A 80 0.63 -4.62 -5.59
C SER A 80 1.04 -3.21 -5.96
N LEU A 81 0.09 -2.28 -5.85
CA LEU A 81 0.36 -0.85 -6.00
C LEU A 81 1.14 -0.27 -4.82
N CYS A 82 1.18 -0.96 -3.68
CA CYS A 82 1.98 -0.52 -2.53
C CYS A 82 3.48 -0.46 -2.87
N THR A 83 3.94 -1.27 -3.81
CA THR A 83 5.30 -1.20 -4.34
C THR A 83 5.59 0.18 -4.95
N GLN A 84 4.60 0.80 -5.59
CA GLN A 84 4.75 2.13 -6.17
C GLN A 84 4.99 3.22 -5.11
N VAL A 85 4.43 3.05 -3.92
CA VAL A 85 4.63 3.98 -2.80
C VAL A 85 6.11 3.95 -2.37
N ILE A 86 6.73 2.78 -2.39
CA ILE A 86 8.16 2.64 -2.12
C ILE A 86 8.98 3.27 -3.25
N CYS A 87 8.67 2.91 -4.49
CA CYS A 87 9.43 3.34 -5.67
C CYS A 87 9.40 4.84 -5.87
N ARG A 88 8.27 5.48 -5.60
CA ARG A 88 8.09 6.92 -5.74
C ARG A 88 8.51 7.69 -4.47
N ASP A 89 8.79 6.96 -3.40
CA ASP A 89 9.17 7.49 -2.09
C ASP A 89 8.22 8.61 -1.62
N GLY A 90 6.93 8.35 -1.73
CA GLY A 90 5.91 9.32 -1.35
C GLY A 90 4.50 8.81 -1.60
N PRO A 91 3.49 9.62 -1.29
CA PRO A 91 2.10 9.22 -1.50
C PRO A 91 1.80 9.00 -2.98
N VAL A 92 0.93 8.01 -3.25
CA VAL A 92 0.46 7.69 -4.59
C VAL A 92 -1.05 7.84 -4.60
N GLU A 93 -1.56 8.68 -5.51
CA GLU A 93 -2.99 8.94 -5.68
C GLU A 93 -3.35 8.71 -7.14
N VAL A 94 -4.25 7.76 -7.39
CA VAL A 94 -4.75 7.46 -8.73
C VAL A 94 -6.27 7.43 -8.66
N LEU A 95 -6.93 8.32 -9.40
CA LEU A 95 -8.39 8.41 -9.42
C LEU A 95 -9.01 7.31 -10.29
N ASN A 96 -8.34 6.93 -11.36
CA ASN A 96 -8.79 5.87 -12.27
C ASN A 96 -7.59 5.20 -12.94
N LEU A 97 -7.28 3.97 -12.53
CA LEU A 97 -6.16 3.21 -13.10
C LEU A 97 -6.32 2.96 -14.59
N SER A 98 -7.55 2.77 -15.06
CA SER A 98 -7.78 2.43 -16.47
C SER A 98 -7.36 3.56 -17.42
N THR A 99 -7.26 4.78 -16.94
CA THR A 99 -6.84 5.95 -17.71
C THR A 99 -5.44 6.46 -17.34
N ASP A 100 -4.78 5.82 -16.38
CA ASP A 100 -3.44 6.23 -15.96
C ASP A 100 -2.40 5.73 -16.98
N PRO A 101 -1.55 6.62 -17.52
CA PRO A 101 -0.58 6.21 -18.57
C PRO A 101 0.44 5.17 -18.09
N GLU A 102 0.79 5.17 -16.83
CA GLU A 102 1.81 4.27 -16.28
C GLU A 102 1.23 2.99 -15.69
N LEU A 103 0.01 3.04 -15.15
CA LEU A 103 -0.55 1.96 -14.35
C LEU A 103 -1.75 1.25 -14.98
N CYS A 104 -2.21 1.67 -16.15
CA CYS A 104 -3.39 1.06 -16.81
C CYS A 104 -3.19 -0.42 -17.13
N ASP A 105 -1.95 -0.86 -17.31
CA ASP A 105 -1.59 -2.26 -17.59
C ASP A 105 -1.18 -3.04 -16.33
N HIS A 106 -1.27 -2.43 -15.16
CA HIS A 106 -0.89 -3.10 -13.91
C HIS A 106 -1.75 -4.34 -13.69
N PRO A 107 -1.18 -5.47 -13.18
CA PRO A 107 -1.94 -6.70 -12.98
C PRO A 107 -3.25 -6.54 -12.21
N VAL A 108 -3.29 -5.65 -11.19
CA VAL A 108 -4.51 -5.43 -10.41
C VAL A 108 -5.55 -4.60 -11.16
N ALA A 109 -5.16 -3.93 -12.25
CA ALA A 109 -6.09 -3.15 -13.07
C ALA A 109 -6.70 -3.98 -14.20
N VAL A 110 -5.90 -4.85 -14.83
CA VAL A 110 -6.34 -5.67 -15.96
C VAL A 110 -6.89 -7.03 -15.55
N GLY A 111 -6.60 -7.47 -14.33
CA GLY A 111 -7.09 -8.71 -13.73
C GLY A 111 -7.78 -8.44 -12.39
N PRO A 112 -8.38 -9.47 -11.76
CA PRO A 112 -9.01 -9.32 -10.46
C PRO A 112 -8.05 -8.71 -9.44
N PRO A 113 -8.52 -7.80 -8.57
CA PRO A 113 -9.90 -7.35 -8.38
C PRO A 113 -10.32 -6.17 -9.28
N PHE A 114 -9.61 -5.88 -10.33
CA PHE A 114 -9.91 -4.77 -11.27
C PHE A 114 -9.94 -3.41 -10.57
N VAL A 115 -8.85 -3.08 -9.92
CA VAL A 115 -8.70 -1.82 -9.17
C VAL A 115 -8.82 -0.63 -10.11
N ARG A 116 -9.58 0.39 -9.70
CA ARG A 116 -9.75 1.63 -10.45
C ARG A 116 -9.23 2.84 -9.70
N ALA A 117 -9.32 2.85 -8.38
CA ALA A 117 -8.82 3.97 -7.57
C ALA A 117 -7.87 3.46 -6.49
N TYR A 118 -6.84 4.22 -6.21
CA TYR A 118 -5.83 3.90 -5.21
C TYR A 118 -5.33 5.18 -4.55
N CYS A 119 -5.29 5.19 -3.24
CA CYS A 119 -4.66 6.27 -2.47
C CYS A 119 -3.81 5.63 -1.38
N GLY A 120 -2.49 5.74 -1.50
CA GLY A 120 -1.53 5.15 -0.57
C GLY A 120 -0.61 6.18 0.05
N GLN A 121 -0.37 6.04 1.36
CA GLN A 121 0.60 6.85 2.11
C GLN A 121 1.75 5.97 2.56
N PRO A 122 2.99 6.49 2.52
CA PRO A 122 4.14 5.75 3.02
C PRO A 122 4.01 5.42 4.51
N LEU A 123 4.27 4.17 4.86
CA LEU A 123 4.39 3.74 6.25
C LEU A 123 5.88 3.75 6.59
N LEU A 124 6.25 4.54 7.59
CA LEU A 124 7.64 4.74 7.96
C LEU A 124 8.02 3.94 9.21
N SER A 125 9.24 3.41 9.22
CA SER A 125 9.82 2.81 10.40
C SER A 125 10.14 3.90 11.45
N PRO A 126 10.48 3.52 12.71
CA PRO A 126 10.91 4.50 13.70
C PRO A 126 12.10 5.35 13.25
N GLU A 127 12.96 4.82 12.38
CA GLU A 127 14.13 5.53 11.83
C GLU A 127 13.76 6.39 10.60
N GLY A 128 12.52 6.38 10.15
CA GLY A 128 12.06 7.16 9.01
C GLY A 128 12.22 6.49 7.65
N LEU A 129 12.48 5.19 7.63
CA LEU A 129 12.58 4.42 6.38
C LEU A 129 11.20 4.04 5.87
N ASN A 130 11.00 4.12 4.55
CA ASN A 130 9.74 3.73 3.92
C ASN A 130 9.65 2.19 3.84
N ILE A 131 8.84 1.60 4.69
CA ILE A 131 8.74 0.13 4.84
C ILE A 131 7.46 -0.45 4.25
N GLY A 132 6.51 0.38 3.86
CA GLY A 132 5.24 -0.10 3.33
C GLY A 132 4.28 1.04 3.05
N ALA A 133 3.00 0.73 3.13
CA ALA A 133 1.96 1.72 2.85
C ALA A 133 0.67 1.41 3.62
N VAL A 134 -0.08 2.47 3.89
CA VAL A 134 -1.50 2.37 4.22
C VAL A 134 -2.26 2.91 3.01
N ALA A 135 -3.14 2.10 2.45
CA ALA A 135 -3.80 2.42 1.20
C ALA A 135 -5.28 2.07 1.22
N VAL A 136 -6.08 2.97 0.66
CA VAL A 136 -7.47 2.67 0.31
C VAL A 136 -7.56 2.37 -1.18
N VAL A 137 -8.38 1.38 -1.52
CA VAL A 137 -8.48 0.82 -2.87
C VAL A 137 -9.95 0.66 -3.22
N ASP A 138 -10.31 1.04 -4.43
CA ASP A 138 -11.67 0.86 -4.92
C ASP A 138 -11.67 0.25 -6.32
N THR A 139 -12.69 -0.52 -6.59
CA THR A 139 -12.95 -1.10 -7.91
C THR A 139 -13.75 -0.17 -8.82
N ALA A 140 -14.14 1.00 -8.31
CA ALA A 140 -14.74 2.09 -9.05
C ALA A 140 -13.84 3.31 -8.99
N PRO A 141 -13.78 4.15 -10.04
CA PRO A 141 -12.98 5.37 -9.99
C PRO A 141 -13.47 6.32 -8.89
N PHE A 142 -12.53 7.02 -8.25
CA PHE A 142 -12.87 8.12 -7.35
C PHE A 142 -13.02 9.40 -8.16
N PHE A 143 -13.94 10.25 -7.69
CA PHE A 143 -14.12 11.55 -8.30
C PHE A 143 -12.93 12.47 -7.98
N ARG A 144 -12.50 12.48 -6.71
CA ARG A 144 -11.31 13.22 -6.26
C ARG A 144 -10.92 12.78 -4.85
N PHE A 145 -9.67 13.07 -4.49
CA PHE A 145 -9.21 12.99 -3.10
C PHE A 145 -9.20 14.41 -2.53
N THR A 146 -9.88 14.62 -1.42
CA THR A 146 -9.92 15.91 -0.73
C THR A 146 -8.75 16.03 0.25
N ASP A 147 -8.48 17.24 0.73
CA ASP A 147 -7.50 17.44 1.79
C ASP A 147 -7.89 16.71 3.08
N GLU A 148 -9.21 16.62 3.37
CA GLU A 148 -9.71 15.83 4.50
C GLU A 148 -9.40 14.35 4.33
N ASP A 149 -9.54 13.81 3.12
CA ASP A 149 -9.18 12.43 2.81
C ASP A 149 -7.69 12.19 3.07
N ARG A 150 -6.85 13.08 2.62
CA ARG A 150 -5.39 12.99 2.82
C ARG A 150 -5.02 13.05 4.30
N GLU A 151 -5.65 13.95 5.06
CA GLU A 151 -5.45 14.04 6.51
C GLU A 151 -5.91 12.77 7.23
N ALA A 152 -7.06 12.21 6.84
CA ALA A 152 -7.55 10.96 7.40
C ALA A 152 -6.59 9.81 7.14
N LEU A 153 -6.04 9.73 5.94
CA LEU A 153 -5.09 8.67 5.58
C LEU A 153 -3.75 8.85 6.31
N LYS A 154 -3.27 10.08 6.47
CA LYS A 154 -2.08 10.36 7.27
C LYS A 154 -2.29 9.97 8.73
N ALA A 155 -3.45 10.29 9.30
CA ALA A 155 -3.79 9.92 10.68
C ALA A 155 -3.82 8.40 10.86
N ALA A 156 -4.41 7.69 9.90
CA ALA A 156 -4.42 6.22 9.90
C ALA A 156 -2.99 5.66 9.83
N THR A 157 -2.15 6.25 8.99
CA THR A 157 -0.76 5.84 8.83
C THR A 157 0.04 6.05 10.11
N GLU A 158 -0.11 7.19 10.77
CA GLU A 158 0.53 7.46 12.05
C GLU A 158 0.05 6.49 13.14
N THR A 159 -1.22 6.16 13.15
CA THR A 159 -1.79 5.18 14.09
C THR A 159 -1.22 3.79 13.84
N ALA A 160 -1.16 3.37 12.58
CA ALA A 160 -0.58 2.07 12.19
C ALA A 160 0.89 1.96 12.62
N ARG A 161 1.64 3.03 12.50
CA ARG A 161 3.05 3.10 12.88
C ARG A 161 3.26 2.82 14.37
N ARG A 162 2.30 3.17 15.21
CA ARG A 162 2.37 3.00 16.67
C ARG A 162 1.89 1.64 17.14
N LEU A 163 1.17 0.91 16.32
CA LEU A 163 0.68 -0.43 16.60
C LEU A 163 1.71 -1.48 16.18
#